data_dae5f52bc9633fab913f4c90b54496dd
#
_entry.id   dae5f52bc9633fab913f4c90b54496dd
#
_cell.length_a   1.000
_cell.length_b   1.000
_cell.length_c   1.000
_cell.angle_alpha   90.00
_cell.angle_beta   90.00
_cell.angle_gamma   90.00
#
_symmetry.space_group_name_H-M   'P 1'
#
loop_
_entity.id
_entity.type
_entity.pdbx_description
1 polymer ?
#
loop_
_entity_poly.entity_id
_entity_poly.type
_entity_poly.pdbx_seq_one_letter_code
_entity_poly.pdbx_strand_id
1 'polypeptide(L)'
;MLCPSCGYDNIEGADRCDDCLTPLYNRDVPRAEIAGGLARSVMEDDLRELDQEFLGVTSNTPALEVIDQMKGARVGCALVIDDGKLLGIFTERDVLKKLTGKRALDTATAVKDLMSPNPETLRETDSVATALNKMSLGRYRHIPVVKADGTYSVTSIKHVLRYIAKENW
;
A
#
# COMPACT_ATOMS: atom_id res chain seq x y z
N MET A 1 -14.67 -3.33 31.19
CA MET A 1 -13.42 -2.83 30.54
C MET A 1 -12.96 -1.54 31.17
N LEU A 2 -11.78 -1.51 31.81
CA LEU A 2 -11.28 -0.33 32.51
C LEU A 2 -10.78 0.76 31.53
N CYS A 3 -11.23 1.99 31.74
CA CYS A 3 -10.75 3.15 30.98
C CYS A 3 -9.30 3.48 31.37
N PRO A 4 -8.36 3.62 30.39
CA PRO A 4 -6.96 3.92 30.68
C PRO A 4 -6.70 5.36 31.17
N SER A 5 -7.67 6.24 30.93
CA SER A 5 -7.53 7.66 31.28
C SER A 5 -8.03 7.95 32.72
N CYS A 6 -9.15 7.33 33.13
CA CYS A 6 -9.76 7.61 34.43
C CYS A 6 -9.98 6.38 35.31
N GLY A 7 -9.75 5.15 34.79
CA GLY A 7 -9.96 3.91 35.54
C GLY A 7 -11.42 3.48 35.70
N TYR A 8 -12.38 4.20 35.12
CA TYR A 8 -13.79 3.83 35.17
C TYR A 8 -14.03 2.50 34.46
N ASP A 9 -14.86 1.63 35.08
CA ASP A 9 -15.20 0.32 34.50
C ASP A 9 -16.41 0.45 33.58
N ASN A 10 -16.16 0.37 32.28
CA ASN A 10 -17.18 0.45 31.23
C ASN A 10 -17.64 -0.94 30.82
N ILE A 11 -18.83 -1.02 30.25
CA ILE A 11 -19.32 -2.25 29.61
C ILE A 11 -18.36 -2.63 28.45
N GLU A 12 -18.22 -3.92 28.17
CA GLU A 12 -17.48 -4.39 27.00
C GLU A 12 -18.19 -3.93 25.73
N GLY A 13 -17.41 -3.39 24.78
CA GLY A 13 -17.96 -2.85 23.53
C GLY A 13 -18.31 -1.36 23.57
N ALA A 14 -18.06 -0.66 24.67
CA ALA A 14 -18.28 0.78 24.74
C ALA A 14 -17.32 1.54 23.81
N ASP A 15 -17.86 2.35 22.90
CA ASP A 15 -17.07 3.18 21.98
C ASP A 15 -16.32 4.32 22.70
N ARG A 16 -16.84 4.74 23.85
CA ARG A 16 -16.29 5.83 24.68
C ARG A 16 -16.51 5.51 26.14
N CYS A 17 -15.63 6.04 26.98
CA CYS A 17 -15.79 5.96 28.42
C CYS A 17 -17.00 6.79 28.87
N ASP A 18 -17.86 6.20 29.67
CA ASP A 18 -19.07 6.88 30.19
C ASP A 18 -18.75 8.01 31.19
N ASP A 19 -17.55 7.97 31.80
CA ASP A 19 -17.12 8.99 32.76
C ASP A 19 -16.33 10.13 32.08
N CYS A 20 -15.22 9.82 31.38
CA CYS A 20 -14.31 10.85 30.84
C CYS A 20 -14.38 11.04 29.33
N LEU A 21 -15.30 10.35 28.65
CA LEU A 21 -15.53 10.40 27.19
C LEU A 21 -14.31 10.02 26.33
N THR A 22 -13.25 9.48 26.92
CA THR A 22 -12.08 8.98 26.17
C THR A 22 -12.54 7.90 25.19
N PRO A 23 -12.14 7.98 23.90
CA PRO A 23 -12.47 6.95 22.93
C PRO A 23 -11.90 5.58 23.34
N LEU A 24 -12.72 4.54 23.32
CA LEU A 24 -12.39 3.16 23.68
C LEU A 24 -12.43 2.22 22.47
N TYR A 25 -12.90 2.67 21.30
CA TYR A 25 -12.92 1.90 20.08
C TYR A 25 -11.49 1.40 19.77
N ASN A 26 -11.35 0.17 19.29
CA ASN A 26 -10.11 -0.60 19.11
C ASN A 26 -9.52 -1.26 20.38
N ARG A 27 -10.19 -1.17 21.54
CA ARG A 27 -9.75 -1.92 22.73
C ARG A 27 -10.43 -3.27 22.87
N ASP A 28 -11.60 -3.41 22.23
CA ASP A 28 -12.35 -4.67 22.16
C ASP A 28 -12.00 -5.52 20.94
N VAL A 29 -11.14 -5.02 20.05
CA VAL A 29 -10.53 -5.95 19.12
C VAL A 29 -9.85 -6.98 20.01
N PRO A 30 -10.31 -8.25 20.02
CA PRO A 30 -9.59 -9.28 20.74
C PRO A 30 -8.15 -9.09 20.27
N ARG A 31 -7.23 -8.77 21.17
CA ARG A 31 -5.83 -9.09 20.94
C ARG A 31 -5.91 -10.58 20.72
N ALA A 32 -5.99 -10.96 19.45
CA ALA A 32 -5.85 -12.34 19.13
C ALA A 32 -4.60 -12.72 19.90
N GLU A 33 -4.75 -13.57 20.92
CA GLU A 33 -3.65 -14.39 21.36
C GLU A 33 -3.32 -15.13 20.09
N ILE A 34 -2.41 -14.52 19.35
CA ILE A 34 -2.14 -14.82 17.96
C ILE A 34 -1.60 -16.21 18.01
N ALA A 35 -2.49 -17.14 17.71
CA ALA A 35 -2.12 -18.52 17.43
C ALA A 35 -0.92 -18.43 16.49
N GLY A 36 0.22 -18.97 16.96
CA GLY A 36 1.55 -18.69 16.51
C GLY A 36 1.80 -18.69 15.02
N GLY A 37 2.81 -17.99 14.61
CA GLY A 37 3.38 -18.01 13.28
C GLY A 37 2.90 -16.84 12.41
N LEU A 38 2.04 -17.11 11.44
CA LEU A 38 1.70 -16.19 10.36
C LEU A 38 1.13 -14.83 10.78
N ALA A 39 0.17 -14.84 11.72
CA ALA A 39 -0.45 -13.59 12.15
C ALA A 39 0.55 -12.68 12.87
N ARG A 40 1.50 -13.27 13.58
CA ARG A 40 2.59 -12.54 14.23
C ARG A 40 3.55 -11.97 13.19
N SER A 41 3.99 -12.77 12.21
CA SER A 41 4.86 -12.33 11.13
C SER A 41 4.22 -11.17 10.35
N VAL A 42 2.95 -11.28 9.96
CA VAL A 42 2.23 -10.20 9.27
C VAL A 42 2.19 -8.90 10.09
N MET A 43 2.07 -9.00 11.42
CA MET A 43 2.00 -7.84 12.31
C MET A 43 3.37 -7.23 12.63
N GLU A 44 4.43 -8.04 12.68
CA GLU A 44 5.73 -7.63 13.17
C GLU A 44 6.77 -7.47 12.04
N ASP A 45 6.66 -8.21 10.93
CA ASP A 45 7.66 -8.18 9.87
C ASP A 45 7.61 -6.91 9.05
N ASP A 46 8.79 -6.39 8.74
CA ASP A 46 8.99 -5.19 7.95
C ASP A 46 8.69 -5.43 6.47
N LEU A 47 8.35 -4.36 5.75
CA LEU A 47 8.20 -4.40 4.29
C LEU A 47 9.50 -4.74 3.55
N ARG A 48 10.66 -4.70 4.22
CA ARG A 48 11.93 -5.20 3.70
C ARG A 48 11.87 -6.67 3.28
N GLU A 49 11.08 -7.48 3.97
CA GLU A 49 10.85 -8.89 3.63
C GLU A 49 10.07 -9.07 2.30
N LEU A 50 9.39 -8.00 1.88
CA LEU A 50 8.62 -7.93 0.64
C LEU A 50 9.31 -7.10 -0.43
N ASP A 51 10.59 -6.78 -0.26
CA ASP A 51 11.33 -5.93 -1.20
C ASP A 51 11.27 -6.50 -2.62
N GLN A 52 10.82 -5.68 -3.56
CA GLN A 52 10.61 -6.08 -4.93
C GLN A 52 11.19 -5.02 -5.85
N GLU A 53 11.76 -5.50 -6.95
CA GLU A 53 12.12 -4.62 -8.07
C GLU A 53 10.89 -3.90 -8.59
N PHE A 54 11.07 -2.68 -9.02
CA PHE A 54 10.01 -1.86 -9.58
C PHE A 54 10.41 -1.32 -10.95
N LEU A 55 9.42 -1.01 -11.76
CA LEU A 55 9.60 -0.28 -13.00
C LEU A 55 9.58 1.23 -12.70
N GLY A 56 10.70 1.91 -12.89
CA GLY A 56 10.80 3.36 -12.81
C GLY A 56 10.81 4.00 -14.20
N VAL A 57 10.03 5.06 -14.38
CA VAL A 57 9.95 5.82 -15.64
C VAL A 57 9.96 7.32 -15.35
N THR A 58 10.36 8.13 -16.32
CA THR A 58 10.29 9.59 -16.23
C THR A 58 8.89 10.10 -16.59
N SER A 59 8.52 11.29 -16.11
CA SER A 59 7.18 11.86 -16.27
C SER A 59 6.79 12.09 -17.74
N ASN A 60 7.76 12.35 -18.60
CA ASN A 60 7.54 12.60 -20.02
C ASN A 60 7.56 11.34 -20.90
N THR A 61 7.81 10.16 -20.32
CA THR A 61 7.77 8.90 -21.08
C THR A 61 6.37 8.70 -21.69
N PRO A 62 6.26 8.35 -22.97
CA PRO A 62 4.96 8.05 -23.59
C PRO A 62 4.24 6.92 -22.85
N ALA A 63 2.96 7.11 -22.55
CA ALA A 63 2.19 6.14 -21.75
C ALA A 63 2.11 4.76 -22.41
N LEU A 64 2.06 4.68 -23.74
CA LEU A 64 2.08 3.40 -24.46
C LEU A 64 3.41 2.65 -24.25
N GLU A 65 4.52 3.36 -24.25
CA GLU A 65 5.83 2.77 -23.96
C GLU A 65 5.88 2.23 -22.53
N VAL A 66 5.35 2.97 -21.55
CA VAL A 66 5.26 2.51 -20.16
C VAL A 66 4.42 1.23 -20.05
N ILE A 67 3.30 1.15 -20.79
CA ILE A 67 2.45 -0.05 -20.83
C ILE A 67 3.22 -1.25 -21.40
N ASP A 68 3.97 -1.07 -22.47
CA ASP A 68 4.78 -2.13 -23.06
C ASP A 68 5.90 -2.58 -22.11
N GLN A 69 6.55 -1.65 -21.42
CA GLN A 69 7.53 -1.96 -20.39
C GLN A 69 6.92 -2.73 -19.22
N MET A 70 5.75 -2.30 -18.71
CA MET A 70 5.02 -3.01 -17.64
C MET A 70 4.67 -4.45 -18.06
N LYS A 71 4.20 -4.62 -19.30
CA LYS A 71 3.90 -5.94 -19.87
C LYS A 71 5.15 -6.81 -19.98
N GLY A 72 6.24 -6.27 -20.51
CA GLY A 72 7.51 -6.99 -20.65
C GLY A 72 8.08 -7.42 -19.29
N ALA A 73 8.06 -6.53 -18.30
CA ALA A 73 8.51 -6.80 -16.93
C ALA A 73 7.50 -7.63 -16.10
N ARG A 74 6.29 -7.85 -16.60
CA ARG A 74 5.17 -8.54 -15.89
C ARG A 74 4.82 -7.89 -14.56
N VAL A 75 4.89 -6.55 -14.49
CA VAL A 75 4.53 -5.75 -13.31
C VAL A 75 3.20 -5.03 -13.51
N GLY A 76 2.46 -4.83 -12.42
CA GLY A 76 1.14 -4.19 -12.44
C GLY A 76 1.17 -2.67 -12.29
N CYS A 77 2.36 -2.06 -12.12
CA CYS A 77 2.52 -0.62 -12.00
C CYS A 77 3.92 -0.15 -12.41
N ALA A 78 4.04 1.14 -12.68
CA ALA A 78 5.30 1.86 -12.82
C ALA A 78 5.32 3.07 -11.88
N LEU A 79 6.47 3.36 -11.27
CA LEU A 79 6.70 4.58 -10.50
C LEU A 79 7.19 5.67 -11.45
N VAL A 80 6.56 6.83 -11.37
CA VAL A 80 6.98 8.00 -12.14
C VAL A 80 7.89 8.85 -11.27
N ILE A 81 9.18 8.91 -11.66
CA ILE A 81 10.25 9.51 -10.87
C ILE A 81 11.04 10.46 -11.75
N ASP A 82 11.14 11.71 -11.34
CA ASP A 82 12.04 12.70 -11.95
C ASP A 82 13.00 13.23 -10.88
N ASP A 83 14.26 13.36 -11.23
CA ASP A 83 15.31 13.89 -10.35
C ASP A 83 15.33 13.23 -8.95
N GLY A 84 15.07 11.92 -8.90
CA GLY A 84 15.03 11.14 -7.66
C GLY A 84 13.77 11.35 -6.83
N LYS A 85 12.78 12.14 -7.29
CA LYS A 85 11.51 12.38 -6.60
C LYS A 85 10.38 11.59 -7.21
N LEU A 86 9.62 10.91 -6.35
CA LEU A 86 8.39 10.23 -6.76
C LEU A 86 7.28 11.25 -7.04
N LEU A 87 6.86 11.34 -8.29
CA LEU A 87 5.79 12.22 -8.74
C LEU A 87 4.43 11.52 -8.76
N GLY A 88 4.42 10.23 -9.09
CA GLY A 88 3.18 9.49 -9.26
C GLY A 88 3.38 7.99 -9.41
N ILE A 89 2.27 7.30 -9.51
CA ILE A 89 2.20 5.89 -9.84
C ILE A 89 1.26 5.69 -11.02
N PHE A 90 1.66 4.88 -12.00
CA PHE A 90 0.84 4.49 -13.13
C PHE A 90 0.56 2.99 -13.03
N THR A 91 -0.71 2.60 -13.06
CA THR A 91 -1.15 1.24 -12.76
C THR A 91 -2.04 0.67 -13.86
N GLU A 92 -2.22 -0.67 -13.86
CA GLU A 92 -3.21 -1.34 -14.73
C GLU A 92 -4.62 -0.72 -14.61
N ARG A 93 -5.00 -0.23 -13.41
CA ARG A 93 -6.28 0.45 -13.20
C ARG A 93 -6.36 1.78 -13.95
N ASP A 94 -5.26 2.53 -14.00
CA ASP A 94 -5.20 3.79 -14.76
C ASP A 94 -5.32 3.50 -16.25
N VAL A 95 -4.66 2.45 -16.74
CA VAL A 95 -4.81 1.94 -18.10
C VAL A 95 -6.28 1.64 -18.39
N LEU A 96 -6.94 0.81 -17.57
CA LEU A 96 -8.34 0.45 -17.77
C LEU A 96 -9.28 1.67 -17.74
N LYS A 97 -9.13 2.56 -16.78
CA LYS A 97 -10.01 3.71 -16.60
C LYS A 97 -9.87 4.76 -17.70
N LYS A 98 -8.64 5.01 -18.15
CA LYS A 98 -8.31 6.13 -19.02
C LYS A 98 -8.23 5.73 -20.50
N LEU A 99 -7.99 4.43 -20.78
CA LEU A 99 -7.90 3.90 -22.14
C LEU A 99 -9.20 3.30 -22.66
N THR A 100 -10.11 2.87 -21.80
CA THR A 100 -11.43 2.33 -22.22
C THR A 100 -12.44 3.42 -22.55
N GLY A 101 -12.09 4.70 -22.35
CA GLY A 101 -12.89 5.84 -22.79
C GLY A 101 -12.84 6.04 -24.31
N LYS A 102 -13.82 6.76 -24.86
CA LYS A 102 -14.09 6.98 -26.30
C LYS A 102 -12.94 7.68 -27.10
N ARG A 103 -11.77 7.92 -26.52
CA ARG A 103 -10.60 8.47 -27.21
C ARG A 103 -9.50 7.42 -27.29
N ALA A 104 -9.06 7.13 -28.51
CA ALA A 104 -7.81 6.44 -28.73
C ALA A 104 -6.69 7.25 -28.01
N LEU A 105 -5.81 6.55 -27.28
CA LEU A 105 -4.61 7.20 -26.75
C LEU A 105 -3.82 7.78 -27.90
N ASP A 106 -3.54 9.06 -27.79
CA ASP A 106 -2.50 9.66 -28.62
C ASP A 106 -1.17 9.02 -28.23
N THR A 107 -0.40 8.56 -29.23
CA THR A 107 0.92 7.94 -29.03
C THR A 107 1.88 8.87 -28.31
N ALA A 108 1.65 10.19 -28.35
CA ALA A 108 2.44 11.20 -27.69
C ALA A 108 2.00 11.52 -26.25
N THR A 109 0.91 10.92 -25.75
CA THR A 109 0.42 11.20 -24.37
C THR A 109 1.47 10.78 -23.34
N ALA A 110 1.97 11.73 -22.55
CA ALA A 110 2.94 11.45 -21.51
C ALA A 110 2.32 10.74 -20.31
N VAL A 111 3.08 9.88 -19.62
CA VAL A 111 2.57 9.12 -18.46
C VAL A 111 2.12 10.03 -17.32
N LYS A 112 2.71 11.21 -17.15
CA LYS A 112 2.30 12.20 -16.15
C LYS A 112 0.84 12.64 -16.28
N ASP A 113 0.28 12.65 -17.51
CA ASP A 113 -1.09 13.06 -17.77
C ASP A 113 -2.11 11.97 -17.40
N LEU A 114 -1.61 10.75 -17.21
CA LEU A 114 -2.40 9.55 -16.94
C LEU A 114 -2.12 8.90 -15.59
N MET A 115 -1.03 9.23 -14.93
CA MET A 115 -0.68 8.68 -13.61
C MET A 115 -1.63 9.15 -12.51
N SER A 116 -1.59 8.46 -11.38
CA SER A 116 -2.14 8.93 -10.11
C SER A 116 -1.03 9.71 -9.40
N PRO A 117 -1.16 11.05 -9.24
CA PRO A 117 -0.11 11.89 -8.66
C PRO A 117 -0.05 11.72 -7.13
N ASN A 118 1.12 12.01 -6.55
CA ASN A 118 1.35 12.02 -5.10
C ASN A 118 0.78 10.79 -4.39
N PRO A 119 1.19 9.57 -4.77
CA PRO A 119 0.69 8.36 -4.16
C PRO A 119 1.07 8.31 -2.68
N GLU A 120 0.23 7.69 -1.87
CA GLU A 120 0.60 7.37 -0.49
C GLU A 120 1.80 6.44 -0.50
N THR A 121 2.77 6.70 0.36
CA THR A 121 3.99 5.92 0.50
C THR A 121 4.08 5.30 1.89
N LEU A 122 4.81 4.20 1.99
CA LEU A 122 5.23 3.58 3.25
C LEU A 122 6.75 3.62 3.37
N ARG A 123 7.25 3.37 4.57
CA ARG A 123 8.68 3.14 4.81
C ARG A 123 8.97 1.65 4.77
N GLU A 124 10.18 1.28 4.42
CA GLU A 124 10.60 -0.14 4.43
C GLU A 124 10.52 -0.78 5.83
N THR A 125 10.49 0.04 6.89
CA THR A 125 10.34 -0.40 8.30
C THR A 125 8.88 -0.48 8.76
N ASP A 126 7.91 -0.11 7.91
CA ASP A 126 6.50 -0.29 8.23
C ASP A 126 6.14 -1.78 8.10
N SER A 127 5.17 -2.23 8.92
CA SER A 127 4.78 -3.64 8.93
C SER A 127 3.93 -4.04 7.72
N VAL A 128 3.97 -5.33 7.40
CA VAL A 128 3.09 -5.94 6.38
C VAL A 128 1.62 -5.64 6.68
N ALA A 129 1.21 -5.69 7.96
CA ALA A 129 -0.15 -5.33 8.37
C ALA A 129 -0.50 -3.89 8.03
N THR A 130 0.43 -2.94 8.19
CA THR A 130 0.24 -1.54 7.82
C THR A 130 -0.04 -1.41 6.32
N ALA A 131 0.72 -2.12 5.48
CA ALA A 131 0.50 -2.11 4.04
C ALA A 131 -0.89 -2.67 3.66
N LEU A 132 -1.30 -3.79 4.27
CA LEU A 132 -2.63 -4.38 4.04
C LEU A 132 -3.76 -3.42 4.44
N ASN A 133 -3.64 -2.78 5.60
CA ASN A 133 -4.61 -1.81 6.08
C ASN A 133 -4.74 -0.64 5.10
N LYS A 134 -3.62 -0.05 4.68
CA LYS A 134 -3.58 1.05 3.72
C LYS A 134 -4.18 0.66 2.36
N MET A 135 -3.85 -0.53 1.83
CA MET A 135 -4.42 -1.04 0.59
C MET A 135 -5.94 -1.21 0.70
N SER A 136 -6.43 -1.69 1.84
CA SER A 136 -7.86 -1.88 2.09
C SER A 136 -8.61 -0.56 2.14
N LEU A 137 -8.15 0.39 2.94
CA LEU A 137 -8.78 1.70 3.11
C LEU A 137 -8.71 2.54 1.84
N GLY A 138 -7.53 2.59 1.20
CA GLY A 138 -7.28 3.39 0.00
C GLY A 138 -7.78 2.74 -1.29
N ARG A 139 -8.24 1.49 -1.24
CA ARG A 139 -8.71 0.73 -2.41
C ARG A 139 -7.69 0.65 -3.55
N TYR A 140 -6.40 0.61 -3.23
CA TYR A 140 -5.32 0.40 -4.18
C TYR A 140 -4.57 -0.91 -3.87
N ARG A 141 -3.87 -1.45 -4.85
CA ARG A 141 -3.18 -2.75 -4.77
C ARG A 141 -1.67 -2.66 -4.84
N HIS A 142 -1.15 -1.45 -4.99
CA HIS A 142 0.27 -1.16 -5.06
C HIS A 142 0.56 0.06 -4.20
N ILE A 143 1.62 0.00 -3.40
CA ILE A 143 2.09 1.11 -2.57
C ILE A 143 3.58 1.27 -2.81
N PRO A 144 4.05 2.47 -3.18
CA PRO A 144 5.48 2.76 -3.19
C PRO A 144 6.04 2.72 -1.76
N VAL A 145 7.22 2.16 -1.62
CA VAL A 145 7.95 2.06 -0.36
C VAL A 145 9.23 2.87 -0.48
N VAL A 146 9.47 3.75 0.48
CA VAL A 146 10.69 4.56 0.59
C VAL A 146 11.70 3.80 1.42
N LYS A 147 12.88 3.56 0.87
CA LYS A 147 14.01 2.91 1.56
C LYS A 147 14.84 3.91 2.36
N ALA A 148 15.66 3.41 3.28
CA ALA A 148 16.52 4.24 4.11
C ALA A 148 17.52 5.09 3.32
N ASP A 149 17.94 4.63 2.15
CA ASP A 149 18.84 5.33 1.24
C ASP A 149 18.13 6.38 0.36
N GLY A 150 16.82 6.55 0.54
CA GLY A 150 15.99 7.46 -0.27
C GLY A 150 15.55 6.89 -1.61
N THR A 151 15.92 5.67 -1.95
CA THR A 151 15.42 4.98 -3.13
C THR A 151 14.01 4.42 -2.90
N TYR A 152 13.41 3.84 -3.94
CA TYR A 152 12.05 3.32 -3.88
C TYR A 152 12.01 1.83 -4.18
N SER A 153 10.98 1.19 -3.69
CA SER A 153 10.49 -0.11 -4.12
C SER A 153 8.97 -0.09 -4.18
N VAL A 154 8.33 -1.21 -4.52
CA VAL A 154 6.87 -1.30 -4.57
C VAL A 154 6.41 -2.56 -3.86
N THR A 155 5.52 -2.41 -2.90
CA THR A 155 4.76 -3.53 -2.35
C THR A 155 3.40 -3.63 -3.02
N SER A 156 2.98 -4.84 -3.34
CA SER A 156 1.66 -5.11 -3.91
C SER A 156 0.92 -6.20 -3.13
N ILE A 157 -0.39 -6.25 -3.28
CA ILE A 157 -1.21 -7.33 -2.69
C ILE A 157 -0.72 -8.72 -3.11
N LYS A 158 -0.18 -8.87 -4.32
CA LYS A 158 0.41 -10.13 -4.79
C LYS A 158 1.66 -10.53 -3.98
N HIS A 159 2.49 -9.54 -3.63
CA HIS A 159 3.70 -9.77 -2.82
C HIS A 159 3.32 -10.21 -1.42
N VAL A 160 2.35 -9.54 -0.82
CA VAL A 160 1.82 -9.93 0.49
C VAL A 160 1.22 -11.34 0.46
N LEU A 161 0.41 -11.67 -0.55
CA LEU A 161 -0.15 -13.01 -0.68
C LEU A 161 0.92 -14.10 -0.85
N ARG A 162 1.98 -13.81 -1.62
CA ARG A 162 3.11 -14.75 -1.76
C ARG A 162 3.87 -14.93 -0.44
N TYR A 163 4.09 -13.85 0.28
CA TYR A 163 4.72 -13.89 1.59
C TYR A 163 3.89 -14.77 2.55
N ILE A 164 2.59 -14.50 2.66
CA ILE A 164 1.67 -15.29 3.47
C ILE A 164 1.68 -16.78 3.06
N ALA A 165 1.73 -17.07 1.76
CA ALA A 165 1.77 -18.44 1.26
C ALA A 165 3.08 -19.17 1.58
N LYS A 166 4.22 -18.47 1.62
CA LYS A 166 5.51 -19.06 1.98
C LYS A 166 5.60 -19.45 3.46
N GLU A 167 4.99 -18.66 4.33
CA GLU A 167 4.98 -18.92 5.78
C GLU A 167 4.07 -20.10 6.19
N ASN A 168 3.24 -20.61 5.26
CA ASN A 168 2.25 -21.67 5.52
C ASN A 168 2.56 -23.03 4.86
N TRP A 169 3.72 -23.18 4.19
CA TRP A 169 4.13 -24.45 3.54
C TRP A 169 5.45 -24.97 4.11
#